data_101b2235b04c11acdf384b6d78d5c3bf
#
_entry.id   101b2235b04c11acdf384b6d78d5c3bf
#
_cell.length_a   1.000
_cell.length_b   1.000
_cell.length_c   1.000
_cell.angle_alpha   90.00
_cell.angle_beta   90.00
_cell.angle_gamma   90.00
#
_symmetry.space_group_name_H-M   'P 1'
#
loop_
_entity.id
_entity.type
_entity.pdbx_description
1 polymer ?
#
loop_
_entity_poly.entity_id
_entity_poly.type
_entity_poly.pdbx_seq_one_letter_code
_entity_poly.pdbx_strand_id
1 'polypeptide(L)'
;MRAITVPTSAATCAASAWLAVEYTDEGAFVGNNWTRYPPFAVIAELDFIVRDCPARLCAAGIVDAMAKYPEISYNIQFSNQWEKNLFSQSAQLLSENTYRLLLEHGCETIEQLRAGKITPALEDCVCAALQVTGVISAMACGGKQAAVSHTLYSYFCCVHPELAAGFLHGELVGSTLVYQLAVNGAPKEAQEALNRVLRALGMPTCLEELGLKETPEEADRIFAFLAERMPVETPKELQRLRGESDVLFHGLRDSAGKLQTKRGEAHETGI
;
A
#
# COMPACT_ATOMS: atom_id res chain seq x y z
N MET A 1 -7.69 -29.96 5.36
CA MET A 1 -7.57 -29.31 6.70
C MET A 1 -8.26 -27.97 6.62
N ARG A 2 -9.02 -27.56 7.62
CA ARG A 2 -9.63 -26.22 7.69
C ARG A 2 -8.74 -25.36 8.58
N ALA A 3 -8.26 -24.22 8.09
CA ALA A 3 -7.44 -23.28 8.85
C ALA A 3 -8.34 -22.23 9.51
N ILE A 4 -8.07 -21.90 10.77
CA ILE A 4 -8.61 -20.73 11.46
C ILE A 4 -7.42 -19.80 11.72
N THR A 5 -7.53 -18.55 11.34
CA THR A 5 -6.51 -17.53 11.58
C THR A 5 -6.92 -16.61 12.71
N VAL A 6 -5.98 -16.26 13.56
CA VAL A 6 -6.17 -15.31 14.66
C VAL A 6 -5.09 -14.23 14.53
N PRO A 7 -5.33 -13.18 13.72
CA PRO A 7 -4.36 -12.11 13.55
C PRO A 7 -4.17 -11.33 14.85
N THR A 8 -2.92 -11.10 15.22
CA THR A 8 -2.53 -10.30 16.40
C THR A 8 -2.12 -8.88 16.02
N SER A 9 -2.17 -8.55 14.72
CA SER A 9 -1.89 -7.21 14.21
C SER A 9 -2.76 -6.93 12.98
N ALA A 10 -3.01 -5.67 12.71
CA ALA A 10 -3.71 -5.20 11.51
C ALA A 10 -2.74 -4.83 10.37
N ALA A 11 -1.63 -5.58 10.24
CA ALA A 11 -0.53 -5.24 9.34
C ALA A 11 -0.78 -5.58 7.87
N THR A 12 -1.63 -6.57 7.58
CA THR A 12 -1.87 -7.09 6.23
C THR A 12 -3.12 -7.94 6.19
N CYS A 13 -3.72 -8.07 5.01
CA CYS A 13 -4.87 -8.95 4.77
C CYS A 13 -4.51 -10.45 4.66
N ALA A 14 -3.27 -10.84 4.87
CA ALA A 14 -2.83 -12.23 4.71
C ALA A 14 -3.63 -13.23 5.58
N ALA A 15 -4.13 -12.78 6.74
CA ALA A 15 -4.98 -13.60 7.61
C ALA A 15 -6.31 -14.04 6.98
N SER A 16 -6.82 -13.32 5.97
CA SER A 16 -8.08 -13.58 5.27
C SER A 16 -7.90 -13.90 3.78
N ALA A 17 -6.70 -13.68 3.25
CA ALA A 17 -6.41 -13.85 1.83
C ALA A 17 -6.28 -15.34 1.44
N TRP A 18 -6.46 -15.61 0.14
CA TRP A 18 -6.20 -16.92 -0.48
C TRP A 18 -4.75 -17.08 -0.90
N LEU A 19 -3.93 -16.14 -0.54
CA LEU A 19 -2.55 -15.98 -0.97
C LEU A 19 -1.64 -15.92 0.24
N ALA A 20 -0.58 -16.72 0.22
CA ALA A 20 0.56 -16.59 1.10
C ALA A 20 1.77 -16.15 0.28
N VAL A 21 2.44 -15.09 0.72
CA VAL A 21 3.72 -14.69 0.11
C VAL A 21 4.82 -15.53 0.73
N GLU A 22 5.65 -16.13 -0.11
CA GLU A 22 6.74 -16.98 0.30
C GLU A 22 8.07 -16.24 0.20
N TYR A 23 8.89 -16.34 1.24
CA TYR A 23 10.20 -15.74 1.33
C TYR A 23 11.25 -16.80 1.66
N THR A 24 12.52 -16.59 1.27
CA THR A 24 13.63 -17.40 1.76
C THR A 24 13.90 -17.13 3.24
N ASP A 25 14.75 -17.95 3.86
CA ASP A 25 15.19 -17.72 5.25
C ASP A 25 15.93 -16.38 5.42
N GLU A 26 16.54 -15.86 4.35
CA GLU A 26 17.20 -14.56 4.30
C GLU A 26 16.22 -13.39 4.01
N GLY A 27 14.92 -13.68 3.82
CA GLY A 27 13.88 -12.66 3.57
C GLY A 27 13.71 -12.27 2.10
N ALA A 28 14.34 -12.95 1.15
CA ALA A 28 14.14 -12.67 -0.27
C ALA A 28 12.79 -13.23 -0.76
N PHE A 29 12.07 -12.45 -1.56
CA PHE A 29 10.81 -12.86 -2.16
C PHE A 29 11.01 -14.07 -3.11
N VAL A 30 10.29 -15.16 -2.85
CA VAL A 30 10.30 -16.38 -3.68
C VAL A 30 9.11 -16.39 -4.65
N GLY A 31 7.91 -16.10 -4.14
CA GLY A 31 6.72 -16.14 -4.96
C GLY A 31 5.42 -16.03 -4.16
N ASN A 32 4.34 -16.18 -4.88
CA ASN A 32 2.99 -16.20 -4.32
C ASN A 32 2.45 -17.63 -4.32
N ASN A 33 2.16 -18.15 -3.14
CA ASN A 33 1.57 -19.47 -2.97
C ASN A 33 0.05 -19.33 -2.79
N TRP A 34 -0.70 -19.70 -3.84
CA TRP A 34 -2.16 -19.64 -3.84
C TRP A 34 -2.74 -20.85 -3.12
N THR A 35 -3.51 -20.59 -2.09
CA THR A 35 -4.24 -21.65 -1.38
C THR A 35 -5.52 -22.02 -2.15
N ARG A 36 -5.89 -23.30 -2.11
CA ARG A 36 -7.12 -23.78 -2.77
C ARG A 36 -8.39 -23.18 -2.16
N TYR A 37 -8.34 -22.84 -0.87
CA TYR A 37 -9.45 -22.30 -0.10
C TYR A 37 -8.94 -21.20 0.83
N PRO A 38 -9.76 -20.17 1.10
CA PRO A 38 -9.45 -19.19 2.13
C PRO A 38 -9.44 -19.87 3.50
N PRO A 39 -8.97 -19.19 4.54
CA PRO A 39 -9.19 -19.60 5.92
C PRO A 39 -10.67 -19.85 6.19
N PHE A 40 -10.97 -20.89 6.94
CA PHE A 40 -12.35 -21.22 7.30
C PHE A 40 -13.00 -20.15 8.17
N ALA A 41 -12.21 -19.54 9.03
CA ALA A 41 -12.60 -18.42 9.87
C ALA A 41 -11.39 -17.51 10.13
N VAL A 42 -11.68 -16.24 10.31
CA VAL A 42 -10.73 -15.21 10.78
C VAL A 42 -11.31 -14.66 12.08
N ILE A 43 -10.59 -14.76 13.18
CA ILE A 43 -10.99 -14.25 14.48
C ILE A 43 -10.08 -13.07 14.81
N ALA A 44 -10.56 -11.84 14.58
CA ALA A 44 -9.86 -10.63 14.93
C ALA A 44 -10.31 -10.16 16.30
N GLU A 45 -9.46 -10.39 17.32
CA GLU A 45 -9.70 -9.95 18.67
C GLU A 45 -9.13 -8.54 18.87
N LEU A 46 -10.01 -7.56 18.97
CA LEU A 46 -9.63 -6.15 19.01
C LEU A 46 -8.83 -5.78 20.26
N ASP A 47 -9.13 -6.40 21.41
CA ASP A 47 -8.38 -6.17 22.65
C ASP A 47 -6.90 -6.57 22.49
N PHE A 48 -6.61 -7.66 21.78
CA PHE A 48 -5.23 -8.05 21.47
C PHE A 48 -4.56 -7.06 20.52
N ILE A 49 -5.27 -6.66 19.47
CA ILE A 49 -4.73 -5.71 18.48
C ILE A 49 -4.46 -4.37 19.15
N VAL A 50 -5.39 -3.84 19.93
CA VAL A 50 -5.23 -2.53 20.58
C VAL A 50 -4.13 -2.57 21.65
N ARG A 51 -3.99 -3.67 22.37
CA ARG A 51 -2.97 -3.79 23.42
C ARG A 51 -1.58 -4.05 22.87
N ASP A 52 -1.45 -4.91 21.86
CA ASP A 52 -0.17 -5.50 21.49
C ASP A 52 0.33 -5.12 20.08
N CYS A 53 -0.54 -4.59 19.18
CA CYS A 53 -0.11 -4.19 17.85
C CYS A 53 0.64 -2.86 17.89
N PRO A 54 1.91 -2.80 17.45
CA PRO A 54 2.61 -1.53 17.33
C PRO A 54 1.88 -0.56 16.38
N ALA A 55 1.74 0.69 16.78
CA ALA A 55 1.04 1.70 15.97
C ALA A 55 1.65 1.85 14.55
N ARG A 56 2.98 1.75 14.41
CA ARG A 56 3.68 1.75 13.12
C ARG A 56 3.21 0.58 12.24
N LEU A 57 3.05 -0.61 12.82
CA LEU A 57 2.63 -1.80 12.10
C LEU A 57 1.16 -1.71 11.64
N CYS A 58 0.28 -1.20 12.51
CA CYS A 58 -1.12 -0.94 12.16
C CYS A 58 -1.24 0.13 11.06
N ALA A 59 -0.48 1.23 11.16
CA ALA A 59 -0.45 2.27 10.15
C ALA A 59 0.03 1.74 8.78
N ALA A 60 1.06 0.89 8.77
CA ALA A 60 1.52 0.24 7.54
C ALA A 60 0.43 -0.65 6.91
N GLY A 61 -0.33 -1.39 7.73
CA GLY A 61 -1.45 -2.21 7.25
C GLY A 61 -2.61 -1.39 6.68
N ILE A 62 -2.94 -0.25 7.30
CA ILE A 62 -3.91 0.72 6.75
C ILE A 62 -3.47 1.19 5.37
N VAL A 63 -2.20 1.54 5.21
CA VAL A 63 -1.65 2.05 3.94
C VAL A 63 -1.59 0.95 2.87
N ASP A 64 -1.23 -0.28 3.21
CA ASP A 64 -1.31 -1.42 2.29
C ASP A 64 -2.75 -1.64 1.79
N ALA A 65 -3.74 -1.57 2.69
CA ALA A 65 -5.15 -1.68 2.32
C ALA A 65 -5.61 -0.53 1.42
N MET A 66 -5.13 0.70 1.66
CA MET A 66 -5.42 1.87 0.80
C MET A 66 -4.89 1.68 -0.62
N ALA A 67 -3.81 0.94 -0.82
CA ALA A 67 -3.21 0.74 -2.15
C ALA A 67 -4.15 0.02 -3.13
N LYS A 68 -5.09 -0.78 -2.65
CA LYS A 68 -5.96 -1.59 -3.51
C LYS A 68 -6.79 -0.76 -4.49
N TYR A 69 -7.36 0.36 -4.04
CA TYR A 69 -8.19 1.20 -4.92
C TYR A 69 -7.40 1.87 -6.06
N PRO A 70 -6.32 2.60 -5.84
CA PRO A 70 -5.57 3.20 -6.95
C PRO A 70 -4.95 2.16 -7.89
N GLU A 71 -4.53 1.01 -7.39
CA GLU A 71 -3.98 -0.04 -8.25
C GLU A 71 -5.04 -0.76 -9.08
N ILE A 72 -6.19 -1.10 -8.50
CA ILE A 72 -7.34 -1.64 -9.24
C ILE A 72 -7.81 -0.63 -10.29
N SER A 73 -7.90 0.66 -9.93
CA SER A 73 -8.28 1.72 -10.87
C SER A 73 -7.31 1.85 -12.03
N TYR A 74 -6.00 1.69 -11.78
CA TYR A 74 -4.98 1.63 -12.83
C TYR A 74 -5.24 0.46 -13.78
N ASN A 75 -5.44 -0.74 -13.26
CA ASN A 75 -5.65 -1.94 -14.06
C ASN A 75 -6.94 -1.87 -14.89
N ILE A 76 -8.02 -1.32 -14.34
CA ILE A 76 -9.27 -1.10 -15.08
C ILE A 76 -9.05 -0.16 -16.27
N GLN A 77 -8.23 0.87 -16.08
CA GLN A 77 -8.03 1.92 -17.07
C GLN A 77 -7.01 1.53 -18.13
N PHE A 78 -5.95 0.80 -17.77
CA PHE A 78 -4.75 0.64 -18.60
C PHE A 78 -4.38 -0.82 -18.89
N SER A 79 -4.98 -1.82 -18.21
CA SER A 79 -4.62 -3.21 -18.42
C SER A 79 -5.68 -3.95 -19.25
N ASN A 80 -5.25 -4.57 -20.36
CA ASN A 80 -6.12 -5.48 -21.12
C ASN A 80 -6.35 -6.83 -20.39
N GLN A 81 -5.55 -7.12 -19.38
CA GLN A 81 -5.69 -8.33 -18.56
C GLN A 81 -6.77 -8.21 -17.49
N TRP A 82 -7.36 -7.02 -17.31
CA TRP A 82 -8.45 -6.81 -16.37
C TRP A 82 -9.78 -7.32 -16.96
N GLU A 83 -10.29 -8.37 -16.38
CA GLU A 83 -11.57 -8.95 -16.80
C GLU A 83 -12.75 -8.16 -16.26
N LYS A 84 -13.63 -7.70 -17.14
CA LYS A 84 -14.86 -6.98 -16.75
C LYS A 84 -15.98 -7.97 -16.47
N ASN A 85 -16.10 -8.37 -15.21
CA ASN A 85 -17.16 -9.25 -14.73
C ASN A 85 -17.71 -8.77 -13.37
N LEU A 86 -18.71 -9.46 -12.82
CA LEU A 86 -19.32 -9.07 -11.55
C LEU A 86 -18.31 -9.01 -10.40
N PHE A 87 -17.37 -9.95 -10.34
CA PHE A 87 -16.36 -9.99 -9.26
C PHE A 87 -15.41 -8.80 -9.34
N SER A 88 -14.89 -8.48 -10.52
CA SER A 88 -13.99 -7.36 -10.71
C SER A 88 -14.66 -6.01 -10.46
N GLN A 89 -15.94 -5.86 -10.83
CA GLN A 89 -16.73 -4.67 -10.52
C GLN A 89 -16.99 -4.54 -9.00
N SER A 90 -17.29 -5.64 -8.33
CA SER A 90 -17.46 -5.67 -6.88
C SER A 90 -16.15 -5.34 -6.16
N ALA A 91 -15.01 -5.86 -6.65
CA ALA A 91 -13.68 -5.51 -6.12
C ALA A 91 -13.40 -4.01 -6.23
N GLN A 92 -13.75 -3.39 -7.36
CA GLN A 92 -13.61 -1.94 -7.56
C GLN A 92 -14.44 -1.16 -6.54
N LEU A 93 -15.71 -1.46 -6.39
CA LEU A 93 -16.60 -0.75 -5.47
C LEU A 93 -16.16 -0.91 -4.01
N LEU A 94 -15.78 -2.13 -3.60
CA LEU A 94 -15.29 -2.38 -2.26
C LEU A 94 -13.96 -1.68 -2.01
N SER A 95 -13.04 -1.67 -2.98
CA SER A 95 -11.74 -1.00 -2.82
C SER A 95 -11.89 0.51 -2.71
N GLU A 96 -12.80 1.11 -3.48
CA GLU A 96 -13.10 2.54 -3.38
C GLU A 96 -13.67 2.91 -2.02
N ASN A 97 -14.66 2.13 -1.53
CA ASN A 97 -15.27 2.37 -0.22
C ASN A 97 -14.24 2.20 0.91
N THR A 98 -13.42 1.15 0.84
CA THR A 98 -12.33 0.90 1.79
C THR A 98 -11.31 2.04 1.80
N TYR A 99 -10.90 2.50 0.62
CA TYR A 99 -9.97 3.62 0.49
C TYR A 99 -10.52 4.90 1.14
N ARG A 100 -11.78 5.25 0.89
CA ARG A 100 -12.41 6.44 1.48
C ARG A 100 -12.49 6.35 3.00
N LEU A 101 -12.92 5.20 3.53
CA LEU A 101 -12.95 4.95 4.97
C LEU A 101 -11.56 5.15 5.62
N LEU A 102 -10.53 4.53 5.04
CA LEU A 102 -9.18 4.61 5.57
C LEU A 102 -8.54 5.99 5.41
N LEU A 103 -8.89 6.71 4.33
CA LEU A 103 -8.45 8.10 4.14
C LEU A 103 -9.06 9.03 5.19
N GLU A 104 -10.32 8.80 5.58
CA GLU A 104 -11.04 9.59 6.56
C GLU A 104 -10.64 9.25 8.00
N HIS A 105 -10.57 7.97 8.35
CA HIS A 105 -10.44 7.52 9.74
C HIS A 105 -9.06 6.91 10.09
N GLY A 106 -8.17 6.72 9.12
CA GLY A 106 -6.90 6.04 9.37
C GLY A 106 -6.03 6.75 10.42
N CYS A 107 -5.95 8.07 10.40
CA CYS A 107 -5.18 8.83 11.39
C CYS A 107 -5.81 8.72 12.79
N GLU A 108 -7.11 8.92 12.91
CA GLU A 108 -7.86 8.77 14.16
C GLU A 108 -7.69 7.35 14.73
N THR A 109 -7.75 6.33 13.88
CA THR A 109 -7.53 4.92 14.28
C THR A 109 -6.18 4.72 14.99
N ILE A 110 -5.12 5.33 14.48
CA ILE A 110 -3.79 5.22 15.09
C ILE A 110 -3.71 5.97 16.43
N GLU A 111 -4.40 7.11 16.57
CA GLU A 111 -4.51 7.83 17.83
C GLU A 111 -5.27 7.00 18.88
N GLN A 112 -6.38 6.38 18.50
CA GLN A 112 -7.17 5.52 19.36
C GLN A 112 -6.43 4.25 19.78
N LEU A 113 -5.70 3.63 18.85
CA LEU A 113 -4.83 2.49 19.15
C LEU A 113 -3.79 2.87 20.22
N ARG A 114 -3.11 4.01 20.06
CA ARG A 114 -2.14 4.52 21.05
C ARG A 114 -2.77 4.82 22.41
N ALA A 115 -4.04 5.23 22.41
CA ALA A 115 -4.79 5.51 23.63
C ALA A 115 -5.39 4.25 24.29
N GLY A 116 -5.23 3.07 23.67
CA GLY A 116 -5.82 1.83 24.16
C GLY A 116 -7.36 1.81 24.08
N LYS A 117 -7.95 2.52 23.10
CA LYS A 117 -9.40 2.69 22.98
C LYS A 117 -9.92 1.93 21.76
N ILE A 118 -10.93 1.09 21.97
CA ILE A 118 -11.72 0.48 20.90
C ILE A 118 -12.89 1.39 20.60
N THR A 119 -12.99 1.81 19.34
CA THR A 119 -14.08 2.66 18.84
C THR A 119 -14.61 2.09 17.53
N PRO A 120 -15.81 2.47 17.07
CA PRO A 120 -16.32 2.02 15.78
C PRO A 120 -15.38 2.33 14.60
N ALA A 121 -14.74 3.49 14.59
CA ALA A 121 -13.79 3.87 13.55
C ALA A 121 -12.54 2.95 13.54
N LEU A 122 -12.00 2.62 14.72
CA LEU A 122 -10.89 1.66 14.84
C LEU A 122 -11.32 0.26 14.39
N GLU A 123 -12.49 -0.21 14.83
CA GLU A 123 -13.03 -1.51 14.43
C GLU A 123 -13.18 -1.60 12.91
N ASP A 124 -13.80 -0.59 12.30
CA ASP A 124 -14.00 -0.53 10.85
C ASP A 124 -12.67 -0.50 10.07
N CYS A 125 -11.69 0.28 10.52
CA CYS A 125 -10.36 0.34 9.87
C CYS A 125 -9.59 -0.98 10.01
N VAL A 126 -9.65 -1.63 11.18
CA VAL A 126 -9.05 -2.95 11.39
C VAL A 126 -9.73 -4.01 10.53
N CYS A 127 -11.06 -4.00 10.47
CA CYS A 127 -11.84 -4.89 9.60
C CYS A 127 -11.50 -4.64 8.13
N ALA A 128 -11.39 -3.37 7.71
CA ALA A 128 -11.00 -3.00 6.36
C ALA A 128 -9.62 -3.57 5.99
N ALA A 129 -8.61 -3.39 6.86
CA ALA A 129 -7.25 -3.86 6.61
C ALA A 129 -7.13 -5.40 6.62
N LEU A 130 -7.81 -6.09 7.55
CA LEU A 130 -7.68 -7.52 7.72
C LEU A 130 -8.62 -8.34 6.83
N GLN A 131 -9.89 -7.96 6.71
CA GLN A 131 -10.92 -8.80 6.08
C GLN A 131 -11.38 -8.29 4.73
N VAL A 132 -11.81 -7.02 4.65
CA VAL A 132 -12.36 -6.47 3.41
C VAL A 132 -11.31 -6.47 2.30
N THR A 133 -10.07 -6.10 2.63
CA THR A 133 -8.93 -6.16 1.68
C THR A 133 -8.66 -7.57 1.17
N GLY A 134 -8.81 -8.61 2.01
CA GLY A 134 -8.70 -10.00 1.58
C GLY A 134 -9.83 -10.42 0.62
N VAL A 135 -11.06 -9.95 0.86
CA VAL A 135 -12.20 -10.16 -0.06
C VAL A 135 -11.96 -9.44 -1.39
N ILE A 136 -11.48 -8.20 -1.36
CA ILE A 136 -11.10 -7.45 -2.56
C ILE A 136 -10.07 -8.24 -3.37
N SER A 137 -9.03 -8.75 -2.70
CA SER A 137 -7.99 -9.57 -3.33
C SER A 137 -8.53 -10.84 -3.98
N ALA A 138 -9.49 -11.51 -3.32
CA ALA A 138 -10.14 -12.71 -3.88
C ALA A 138 -11.02 -12.41 -5.09
N MET A 139 -11.66 -11.24 -5.13
CA MET A 139 -12.56 -10.81 -6.21
C MET A 139 -11.82 -10.17 -7.40
N ALA A 140 -10.61 -9.67 -7.19
CA ALA A 140 -9.85 -8.92 -8.19
C ALA A 140 -9.08 -9.84 -9.14
N CYS A 141 -9.75 -10.44 -10.11
CA CYS A 141 -9.16 -11.16 -11.25
C CYS A 141 -7.97 -12.07 -10.89
N GLY A 142 -8.09 -12.85 -9.80
CA GLY A 142 -7.08 -13.82 -9.42
C GLY A 142 -5.73 -13.20 -9.02
N GLY A 143 -5.73 -12.03 -8.37
CA GLY A 143 -4.50 -11.34 -7.92
C GLY A 143 -3.95 -10.29 -8.87
N LYS A 144 -4.58 -10.05 -10.01
CA LYS A 144 -4.24 -8.97 -10.95
C LYS A 144 -4.63 -7.57 -10.41
N GLN A 145 -4.67 -7.43 -9.11
CA GLN A 145 -4.99 -6.19 -8.40
C GLN A 145 -3.77 -5.30 -8.19
N ALA A 146 -2.58 -5.89 -8.18
CA ALA A 146 -1.34 -5.14 -8.05
C ALA A 146 -1.03 -4.35 -9.34
N ALA A 147 -0.52 -3.13 -9.16
CA ALA A 147 -0.07 -2.30 -10.26
C ALA A 147 1.29 -1.68 -9.92
N VAL A 148 1.43 -0.37 -9.97
CA VAL A 148 2.74 0.29 -9.83
C VAL A 148 3.31 0.13 -8.42
N SER A 149 2.51 0.39 -7.37
CA SER A 149 3.02 0.41 -6.00
C SER A 149 3.52 -0.95 -5.52
N HIS A 150 2.77 -2.03 -5.75
CA HIS A 150 3.23 -3.37 -5.40
C HIS A 150 4.32 -3.90 -6.34
N THR A 151 4.36 -3.46 -7.60
CA THR A 151 5.48 -3.79 -8.49
C THR A 151 6.76 -3.11 -8.02
N LEU A 152 6.70 -1.86 -7.58
CA LEU A 152 7.84 -1.16 -6.97
C LEU A 152 8.24 -1.75 -5.62
N TYR A 153 7.28 -2.20 -4.79
CA TYR A 153 7.61 -3.00 -3.61
C TYR A 153 8.49 -4.22 -3.99
N SER A 154 8.09 -4.97 -5.03
CA SER A 154 8.88 -6.10 -5.53
C SER A 154 10.25 -5.66 -6.04
N TYR A 155 10.34 -4.50 -6.68
CA TYR A 155 11.61 -3.90 -7.10
C TYR A 155 12.54 -3.68 -5.90
N PHE A 156 12.06 -3.07 -4.82
CA PHE A 156 12.87 -2.84 -3.62
C PHE A 156 13.36 -4.14 -3.02
N CYS A 157 12.49 -5.15 -2.90
CA CYS A 157 12.89 -6.46 -2.37
C CYS A 157 13.91 -7.20 -3.24
N CYS A 158 13.83 -7.07 -4.56
CA CYS A 158 14.72 -7.79 -5.48
C CYS A 158 16.05 -7.06 -5.75
N VAL A 159 16.01 -5.73 -5.84
CA VAL A 159 17.15 -4.91 -6.28
C VAL A 159 17.87 -4.23 -5.11
N HIS A 160 17.11 -3.86 -4.08
CA HIS A 160 17.60 -3.18 -2.88
C HIS A 160 17.19 -3.89 -1.58
N PRO A 161 17.52 -5.19 -1.39
CA PRO A 161 17.03 -5.98 -0.25
C PRO A 161 17.46 -5.41 1.10
N GLU A 162 18.66 -4.84 1.20
CA GLU A 162 19.14 -4.21 2.44
C GLU A 162 18.32 -2.97 2.82
N LEU A 163 17.94 -2.17 1.82
CA LEU A 163 17.03 -1.04 2.02
C LEU A 163 15.64 -1.56 2.43
N ALA A 164 15.10 -2.52 1.71
CA ALA A 164 13.77 -3.07 1.97
C ALA A 164 13.64 -3.65 3.38
N ALA A 165 14.70 -4.28 3.90
CA ALA A 165 14.73 -4.83 5.27
C ALA A 165 14.57 -3.75 6.37
N GLY A 166 14.82 -2.48 6.09
CA GLY A 166 14.63 -1.37 7.03
C GLY A 166 13.19 -0.87 7.17
N PHE A 167 12.29 -1.32 6.29
CA PHE A 167 10.93 -0.82 6.20
C PHE A 167 9.89 -1.95 6.28
N LEU A 168 8.69 -1.59 6.73
CA LEU A 168 7.53 -2.48 6.67
C LEU A 168 6.97 -2.52 5.24
N HIS A 169 6.26 -3.60 4.88
CA HIS A 169 5.62 -3.77 3.58
C HIS A 169 4.77 -2.54 3.19
N GLY A 170 3.86 -2.12 4.07
CA GLY A 170 3.00 -0.97 3.81
C GLY A 170 3.73 0.38 3.76
N GLU A 171 4.92 0.51 4.35
CA GLU A 171 5.77 1.71 4.20
C GLU A 171 6.39 1.75 2.80
N LEU A 172 6.89 0.63 2.29
CA LEU A 172 7.42 0.53 0.93
C LEU A 172 6.32 0.76 -0.11
N VAL A 173 5.15 0.16 0.06
CA VAL A 173 3.98 0.39 -0.81
C VAL A 173 3.53 1.85 -0.71
N GLY A 174 3.44 2.40 0.49
CA GLY A 174 3.03 3.78 0.77
C GLY A 174 3.91 4.83 0.12
N SER A 175 5.23 4.58 0.06
CA SER A 175 6.20 5.51 -0.55
C SER A 175 5.92 5.83 -2.02
N THR A 176 5.15 4.98 -2.70
CA THR A 176 4.84 5.10 -4.12
C THR A 176 3.35 5.35 -4.42
N LEU A 177 2.49 5.45 -3.39
CA LEU A 177 1.05 5.60 -3.60
C LEU A 177 0.65 6.96 -4.17
N VAL A 178 1.35 8.03 -3.81
CA VAL A 178 1.10 9.35 -4.40
C VAL A 178 1.47 9.34 -5.89
N TYR A 179 2.61 8.72 -6.22
CA TYR A 179 3.00 8.49 -7.60
C TYR A 179 1.97 7.60 -8.35
N GLN A 180 1.46 6.54 -7.71
CA GLN A 180 0.38 5.71 -8.28
C GLN A 180 -0.85 6.56 -8.65
N LEU A 181 -1.27 7.49 -7.79
CA LEU A 181 -2.38 8.40 -8.11
C LEU A 181 -2.04 9.35 -9.25
N ALA A 182 -0.81 9.87 -9.30
CA ALA A 182 -0.36 10.75 -10.39
C ALA A 182 -0.40 10.03 -11.74
N VAL A 183 0.14 8.81 -11.82
CA VAL A 183 0.11 8.01 -13.05
C VAL A 183 -1.30 7.53 -13.42
N ASN A 184 -2.24 7.46 -12.49
CA ASN A 184 -3.65 7.23 -12.77
C ASN A 184 -4.34 8.47 -13.37
N GLY A 185 -3.69 9.64 -13.36
CA GLY A 185 -4.30 10.92 -13.75
C GLY A 185 -5.27 11.48 -12.71
N ALA A 186 -5.11 11.09 -11.43
CA ALA A 186 -5.95 11.62 -10.36
C ALA A 186 -5.75 13.14 -10.17
N PRO A 187 -6.80 13.89 -9.81
CA PRO A 187 -6.70 15.31 -9.51
C PRO A 187 -5.65 15.59 -8.44
N LYS A 188 -4.99 16.75 -8.53
CA LYS A 188 -3.92 17.12 -7.59
C LYS A 188 -4.40 17.18 -6.15
N GLU A 189 -5.64 17.62 -5.95
CA GLU A 189 -6.31 17.66 -4.64
C GLU A 189 -6.42 16.26 -4.00
N ALA A 190 -6.66 15.21 -4.79
CA ALA A 190 -6.72 13.83 -4.32
C ALA A 190 -5.31 13.32 -3.96
N GLN A 191 -4.29 13.67 -4.76
CA GLN A 191 -2.90 13.34 -4.46
C GLN A 191 -2.44 14.01 -3.16
N GLU A 192 -2.77 15.29 -2.97
CA GLU A 192 -2.46 16.05 -1.76
C GLU A 192 -3.19 15.52 -0.54
N ALA A 193 -4.46 15.11 -0.68
CA ALA A 193 -5.24 14.51 0.40
C ALA A 193 -4.57 13.20 0.88
N LEU A 194 -4.20 12.32 -0.04
CA LEU A 194 -3.49 11.10 0.28
C LEU A 194 -2.13 11.41 0.93
N ASN A 195 -1.36 12.33 0.36
CA ASN A 195 -0.05 12.71 0.90
C ASN A 195 -0.14 13.20 2.35
N ARG A 196 -1.16 14.01 2.68
CA ARG A 196 -1.39 14.46 4.06
C ARG A 196 -1.65 13.30 5.02
N VAL A 197 -2.45 12.33 4.63
CA VAL A 197 -2.76 11.16 5.46
C VAL A 197 -1.53 10.29 5.64
N LEU A 198 -0.80 9.98 4.57
CA LEU A 198 0.45 9.21 4.64
C LEU A 198 1.46 9.88 5.59
N ARG A 199 1.64 11.20 5.47
CA ARG A 199 2.51 11.98 6.35
C ARG A 199 2.05 11.93 7.82
N ALA A 200 0.75 12.07 8.09
CA ALA A 200 0.20 12.00 9.44
C ALA A 200 0.38 10.58 10.05
N LEU A 201 0.31 9.54 9.23
CA LEU A 201 0.58 8.16 9.62
C LEU A 201 2.08 7.86 9.79
N GLY A 202 2.97 8.79 9.43
CA GLY A 202 4.42 8.62 9.53
C GLY A 202 5.04 7.81 8.39
N MET A 203 4.32 7.64 7.28
CA MET A 203 4.78 6.88 6.12
C MET A 203 5.70 7.71 5.21
N PRO A 204 6.70 7.08 4.56
CA PRO A 204 7.40 7.70 3.45
C PRO A 204 6.45 7.89 2.27
N THR A 205 6.67 8.95 1.47
CA THR A 205 5.80 9.32 0.35
C THR A 205 6.54 9.47 -0.97
N CYS A 206 7.85 9.18 -0.98
CA CYS A 206 8.71 9.18 -2.16
C CYS A 206 9.96 8.35 -1.93
N LEU A 207 10.74 8.12 -2.99
CA LEU A 207 11.93 7.26 -2.93
C LEU A 207 13.09 7.89 -2.17
N GLU A 208 13.26 9.21 -2.20
CA GLU A 208 14.29 9.88 -1.40
C GLU A 208 14.13 9.64 0.10
N GLU A 209 12.89 9.50 0.58
CA GLU A 209 12.61 9.20 1.98
C GLU A 209 12.92 7.76 2.38
N LEU A 210 13.06 6.88 1.39
CA LEU A 210 13.62 5.53 1.57
C LEU A 210 15.16 5.52 1.49
N GLY A 211 15.79 6.62 1.07
CA GLY A 211 17.22 6.72 0.84
C GLY A 211 17.67 6.45 -0.59
N LEU A 212 16.74 6.25 -1.54
CA LEU A 212 17.03 6.10 -2.96
C LEU A 212 17.13 7.47 -3.64
N LYS A 213 18.30 7.76 -4.19
CA LYS A 213 18.53 9.01 -4.94
C LYS A 213 18.15 8.84 -6.40
N GLU A 214 17.61 9.89 -6.98
CA GLU A 214 17.42 9.94 -8.43
C GLU A 214 18.76 10.01 -9.14
N THR A 215 19.05 8.99 -9.94
CA THR A 215 20.10 8.99 -10.95
C THR A 215 19.52 8.46 -12.25
N PRO A 216 20.09 8.82 -13.44
CA PRO A 216 19.63 8.26 -14.70
C PRO A 216 19.61 6.73 -14.71
N GLU A 217 20.62 6.09 -14.12
CA GLU A 217 20.77 4.63 -14.05
C GLU A 217 19.69 4.00 -13.18
N GLU A 218 19.37 4.62 -12.02
CA GLU A 218 18.33 4.12 -11.12
C GLU A 218 16.95 4.30 -11.72
N ALA A 219 16.68 5.44 -12.33
CA ALA A 219 15.43 5.70 -13.05
C ALA A 219 15.22 4.69 -14.19
N ASP A 220 16.26 4.45 -15.01
CA ASP A 220 16.17 3.47 -16.10
C ASP A 220 15.94 2.06 -15.59
N ARG A 221 16.55 1.66 -14.47
CA ARG A 221 16.36 0.35 -13.84
C ARG A 221 14.92 0.17 -13.33
N ILE A 222 14.39 1.19 -12.66
CA ILE A 222 12.99 1.20 -12.17
C ILE A 222 12.02 1.04 -13.32
N PHE A 223 12.14 1.87 -14.37
CA PHE A 223 11.20 1.84 -15.49
C PHE A 223 11.35 0.60 -16.36
N ALA A 224 12.54 0.01 -16.46
CA ALA A 224 12.74 -1.28 -17.10
C ALA A 224 12.04 -2.40 -16.31
N PHE A 225 12.14 -2.40 -14.98
CA PHE A 225 11.47 -3.36 -14.11
C PHE A 225 9.94 -3.25 -14.19
N LEU A 226 9.41 -2.02 -14.20
CA LEU A 226 7.98 -1.79 -14.40
C LEU A 226 7.51 -2.31 -15.76
N ALA A 227 8.26 -2.04 -16.83
CA ALA A 227 7.93 -2.49 -18.17
C ALA A 227 7.96 -4.02 -18.31
N GLU A 228 8.84 -4.70 -17.57
CA GLU A 228 8.92 -6.18 -17.57
C GLU A 228 7.78 -6.83 -16.78
N ARG A 229 7.41 -6.26 -15.63
CA ARG A 229 6.52 -6.89 -14.65
C ARG A 229 5.08 -6.47 -14.75
N MET A 230 4.80 -5.30 -15.29
CA MET A 230 3.46 -4.81 -15.53
C MET A 230 3.05 -5.05 -16.98
N PRO A 231 1.75 -5.21 -17.26
CA PRO A 231 1.25 -5.25 -18.63
C PRO A 231 1.33 -3.85 -19.27
N VAL A 232 2.53 -3.37 -19.50
CA VAL A 232 2.79 -2.11 -20.23
C VAL A 232 2.70 -2.41 -21.72
N GLU A 233 1.54 -2.12 -22.32
CA GLU A 233 1.24 -2.53 -23.69
C GLU A 233 1.72 -1.55 -24.74
N THR A 234 1.98 -0.32 -24.33
CA THR A 234 2.33 0.75 -25.30
C THR A 234 3.49 1.61 -24.81
N PRO A 235 4.28 2.15 -25.76
CA PRO A 235 5.28 3.16 -25.44
C PRO A 235 4.71 4.39 -24.70
N LYS A 236 3.42 4.71 -24.94
CA LYS A 236 2.73 5.82 -24.27
C LYS A 236 2.56 5.59 -22.78
N GLU A 237 2.30 4.36 -22.36
CA GLU A 237 2.17 4.04 -20.93
C GLU A 237 3.51 4.19 -20.22
N LEU A 238 4.58 3.70 -20.81
CA LEU A 238 5.92 3.89 -20.27
C LEU A 238 6.30 5.38 -20.22
N GLN A 239 5.94 6.16 -21.25
CA GLN A 239 6.16 7.59 -21.26
C GLN A 239 5.36 8.30 -20.16
N ARG A 240 4.13 7.86 -19.87
CA ARG A 240 3.29 8.40 -18.80
C ARG A 240 3.89 8.07 -17.43
N LEU A 241 4.34 6.82 -17.21
CA LEU A 241 5.04 6.43 -15.99
C LEU A 241 6.29 7.30 -15.77
N ARG A 242 7.12 7.49 -16.80
CA ARG A 242 8.30 8.36 -16.74
C ARG A 242 7.96 9.84 -16.56
N GLY A 243 6.82 10.28 -17.07
CA GLY A 243 6.37 11.67 -16.96
C GLY A 243 6.11 12.15 -15.54
N GLU A 244 5.83 11.22 -14.63
CA GLU A 244 5.58 11.48 -13.21
C GLU A 244 6.79 11.13 -12.31
N SER A 245 7.99 10.95 -12.89
CA SER A 245 9.19 10.53 -12.13
C SER A 245 9.56 11.49 -11.00
N ASP A 246 9.32 12.79 -11.15
CA ASP A 246 9.57 13.78 -10.09
C ASP A 246 8.74 13.47 -8.83
N VAL A 247 7.47 13.10 -9.00
CA VAL A 247 6.62 12.67 -7.88
C VAL A 247 7.12 11.37 -7.26
N LEU A 248 7.62 10.43 -8.07
CA LEU A 248 8.16 9.17 -7.57
C LEU A 248 9.39 9.40 -6.69
N PHE A 249 10.36 10.15 -7.18
CA PHE A 249 11.63 10.33 -6.45
C PHE A 249 11.54 11.36 -5.33
N HIS A 250 10.85 12.47 -5.56
CA HIS A 250 10.89 13.64 -4.66
C HIS A 250 9.56 13.93 -3.95
N GLY A 251 8.46 13.25 -4.33
CA GLY A 251 7.13 13.50 -3.77
C GLY A 251 6.48 14.79 -4.26
N LEU A 252 5.35 15.15 -3.65
CA LEU A 252 4.64 16.39 -4.00
C LEU A 252 5.40 17.62 -3.50
N ARG A 253 5.58 18.59 -4.38
CA ARG A 253 6.11 19.92 -4.07
C ARG A 253 4.96 20.90 -3.82
N ASP A 254 5.17 21.84 -2.91
CA ASP A 254 4.25 22.96 -2.72
C ASP A 254 4.33 23.95 -3.89
N SER A 255 3.45 24.95 -3.91
CA SER A 255 3.45 26.00 -4.92
C SER A 255 4.73 26.85 -4.96
N ALA A 256 5.59 26.73 -3.94
CA ALA A 256 6.90 27.38 -3.86
C ALA A 256 8.05 26.43 -4.28
N GLY A 257 7.73 25.22 -4.80
CA GLY A 257 8.72 24.22 -5.23
C GLY A 257 9.43 23.50 -4.06
N LYS A 258 8.96 23.65 -2.81
CA LYS A 258 9.50 22.94 -1.65
C LYS A 258 8.76 21.62 -1.45
N LEU A 259 9.51 20.59 -1.03
CA LEU A 259 8.92 19.33 -0.59
C LEU A 259 7.90 19.60 0.52
N GLN A 260 6.72 19.00 0.42
CA GLN A 260 5.71 19.00 1.49
C GLN A 260 6.20 18.09 2.63
N THR A 261 7.23 18.54 3.35
CA THR A 261 7.78 17.82 4.52
C THR A 261 6.92 18.07 5.76
N LYS A 262 7.03 17.20 6.76
CA LYS A 262 6.46 17.45 8.11
C LYS A 262 6.92 18.83 8.57
N ARG A 263 6.00 19.71 8.97
CA ARG A 263 6.36 20.87 9.81
C ARG A 263 6.99 20.30 11.09
N GLY A 264 8.25 20.63 11.29
CA GLY A 264 9.03 20.13 12.40
C GLY A 264 8.33 20.39 13.73
N GLU A 265 7.97 19.34 14.43
CA GLU A 265 7.93 19.37 15.88
C GLU A 265 9.37 19.20 16.35
N ALA A 266 9.97 20.30 16.73
CA ALA A 266 11.18 20.30 17.52
C ALA A 266 10.85 19.56 18.83
N HIS A 267 11.29 18.31 18.95
CA HIS A 267 11.44 17.70 20.27
C HIS A 267 12.58 18.43 20.98
N GLU A 268 12.23 19.39 21.79
CA GLU A 268 13.05 19.77 22.94
C GLU A 268 13.15 18.54 23.86
N THR A 269 14.26 17.83 23.74
CA THR A 269 14.70 16.90 24.78
C THR A 269 15.15 17.75 25.96
N GLY A 270 14.27 17.88 26.92
CA GLY A 270 14.57 18.43 28.23
C GLY A 270 14.37 17.35 29.29
N ILE A 271 15.54 16.79 29.75
CA ILE A 271 15.81 16.05 31.01
C ILE A 271 14.91 14.83 31.31
#